data_e873da62d83224eb5d867d3cb1c61c6d
#
_entry.id   e873da62d83224eb5d867d3cb1c61c6d
#
_cell.length_a   1.000
_cell.length_b   1.000
_cell.length_c   1.000
_cell.angle_alpha   90.00
_cell.angle_beta   90.00
_cell.angle_gamma   90.00
#
_symmetry.space_group_name_H-M   'P 1'
#
loop_
_entity.id
_entity.type
_entity.pdbx_description
1 polymer ?
#
loop_
_entity_poly.entity_id
_entity_poly.type
_entity_poly.pdbx_seq_one_letter_code
_entity_poly.pdbx_strand_id
1 'polypeptide(L)'
;MPDINSDIQYLKGVGPAYAKKFAKLGIYTIRDLLLHYPRRYIDYSQPYTVVSAPFDVDCCVKATVLQRDPDRRIKGGRMLSHVLAGDDTGMLALSWFNAPYAAEKLEPGTEYYFEGRVGGMMTRREILHPLVRTEAQVAAAPLLPVYGSTEGLPAARLTRCAQLALEYVAQLDDPLPPELLTRYRMPPKADAVRAIHAPRDAADAAAARRRLIFEELYILQLGIFLMRGHGRKITGAPMRELDLAPFWRSLPYAPTGAQRRSAEEICHDLCGQTPMNRLLQGDVGSGKTLVA
;
A
#
# COMPACT_ATOMS: atom_id res chain seq x y z
N MET A 1 -1.76 -31.24 -6.53
CA MET A 1 -2.14 -29.85 -6.85
C MET A 1 -1.12 -28.94 -6.19
N PRO A 2 -0.77 -27.81 -6.79
CA PRO A 2 0.13 -26.87 -6.12
C PRO A 2 -0.49 -26.38 -4.81
N ASP A 3 0.35 -26.12 -3.80
CA ASP A 3 0.00 -25.52 -2.53
C ASP A 3 0.55 -24.08 -2.44
N ILE A 4 0.33 -23.40 -1.33
CA ILE A 4 0.76 -22.03 -1.13
C ILE A 4 2.30 -21.86 -1.18
N ASN A 5 3.07 -22.88 -0.84
CA ASN A 5 4.54 -22.85 -0.83
C ASN A 5 5.15 -23.35 -2.16
N SER A 6 4.31 -23.78 -3.10
CA SER A 6 4.74 -24.18 -4.43
C SER A 6 5.35 -23.01 -5.19
N ASP A 7 6.35 -23.32 -6.04
CA ASP A 7 6.98 -22.31 -6.91
C ASP A 7 5.92 -21.61 -7.76
N ILE A 8 6.09 -20.32 -7.95
CA ILE A 8 5.15 -19.44 -8.67
C ILE A 8 4.91 -19.89 -10.12
N GLN A 9 5.82 -20.62 -10.75
CA GLN A 9 5.68 -21.15 -12.10
C GLN A 9 4.50 -22.13 -12.24
N TYR A 10 4.05 -22.74 -11.14
CA TYR A 10 2.91 -23.66 -11.13
C TYR A 10 1.56 -22.96 -11.00
N LEU A 11 1.57 -21.65 -10.75
CA LEU A 11 0.33 -20.87 -10.79
C LEU A 11 -0.15 -20.75 -12.25
N LYS A 12 -1.44 -20.96 -12.47
CA LYS A 12 -2.05 -20.89 -13.80
C LYS A 12 -1.71 -19.59 -14.53
N GLY A 13 -1.07 -19.69 -15.68
CA GLY A 13 -0.65 -18.53 -16.48
C GLY A 13 0.73 -17.96 -16.13
N VAL A 14 1.47 -18.59 -15.22
CA VAL A 14 2.87 -18.26 -14.92
C VAL A 14 3.75 -19.41 -15.38
N GLY A 15 4.40 -19.27 -16.52
CA GLY A 15 5.41 -20.23 -16.96
C GLY A 15 6.81 -19.82 -16.51
N PRO A 16 7.86 -20.64 -16.80
CA PRO A 16 9.24 -20.39 -16.34
C PRO A 16 9.80 -19.00 -16.73
N ALA A 17 9.40 -18.49 -17.92
CA ALA A 17 9.83 -17.17 -18.37
C ALA A 17 9.27 -16.02 -17.51
N TYR A 18 8.04 -16.16 -17.02
CA TYR A 18 7.43 -15.17 -16.10
C TYR A 18 7.90 -15.37 -14.66
N ALA A 19 8.13 -16.60 -14.21
CA ALA A 19 8.69 -16.88 -12.90
C ALA A 19 10.00 -16.11 -12.67
N LYS A 20 10.89 -16.05 -13.69
CA LYS A 20 12.12 -15.22 -13.64
C LYS A 20 11.84 -13.72 -13.46
N LYS A 21 10.71 -13.22 -13.96
CA LYS A 21 10.32 -11.81 -13.80
C LYS A 21 9.70 -11.55 -12.43
N PHE A 22 8.91 -12.49 -11.91
CA PHE A 22 8.41 -12.46 -10.53
C PHE A 22 9.56 -12.49 -9.52
N ALA A 23 10.60 -13.28 -9.76
CA ALA A 23 11.80 -13.33 -8.92
C ALA A 23 12.49 -11.96 -8.76
N LYS A 24 12.43 -11.06 -9.77
CA LYS A 24 12.94 -9.69 -9.66
C LYS A 24 12.17 -8.83 -8.64
N LEU A 25 10.95 -9.23 -8.29
CA LEU A 25 10.12 -8.61 -7.25
C LEU A 25 10.23 -9.34 -5.90
N GLY A 26 11.10 -10.35 -5.79
CA GLY A 26 11.21 -11.21 -4.60
C GLY A 26 10.08 -12.23 -4.47
N ILE A 27 9.35 -12.50 -5.55
CA ILE A 27 8.20 -13.42 -5.58
C ILE A 27 8.67 -14.74 -6.18
N TYR A 28 8.81 -15.77 -5.36
CA TYR A 28 9.26 -17.11 -5.74
C TYR A 28 8.16 -18.13 -5.60
N THR A 29 7.24 -17.95 -4.64
CA THR A 29 6.15 -18.86 -4.33
C THR A 29 4.78 -18.21 -4.50
N ILE A 30 3.72 -19.01 -4.49
CA ILE A 30 2.34 -18.51 -4.47
C ILE A 30 2.10 -17.67 -3.20
N ARG A 31 2.70 -18.08 -2.07
CA ARG A 31 2.67 -17.33 -0.81
C ARG A 31 3.25 -15.93 -0.96
N ASP A 32 4.41 -15.81 -1.59
CA ASP A 32 5.05 -14.50 -1.78
C ASP A 32 4.17 -13.57 -2.60
N LEU A 33 3.47 -14.11 -3.61
CA LEU A 33 2.53 -13.32 -4.41
C LEU A 33 1.33 -12.85 -3.59
N LEU A 34 0.77 -13.69 -2.72
CA LEU A 34 -0.32 -13.31 -1.80
C LEU A 34 0.12 -12.27 -0.76
N LEU A 35 1.40 -12.25 -0.40
CA LEU A 35 1.98 -11.26 0.52
C LEU A 35 2.54 -10.02 -0.21
N HIS A 36 2.52 -10.00 -1.54
CA HIS A 36 2.92 -8.85 -2.34
C HIS A 36 1.72 -7.88 -2.47
N TYR A 37 1.53 -7.04 -1.48
CA TYR A 37 0.36 -6.17 -1.39
C TYR A 37 0.40 -5.01 -2.39
N PRO A 38 -0.77 -4.53 -2.86
CA PRO A 38 -0.84 -3.37 -3.72
C PRO A 38 -0.37 -2.11 -2.99
N ARG A 39 0.30 -1.23 -3.72
CA ARG A 39 0.80 0.06 -3.19
C ARG A 39 -0.31 1.10 -3.07
N ARG A 40 -1.27 1.07 -3.99
CA ARG A 40 -2.43 1.96 -4.08
C ARG A 40 -3.56 1.30 -4.84
N TYR A 41 -4.70 1.96 -4.87
CA TYR A 41 -5.85 1.57 -5.70
C TYR A 41 -6.19 2.71 -6.66
N ILE A 42 -6.75 2.33 -7.80
CA ILE A 42 -7.46 3.24 -8.69
C ILE A 42 -8.94 3.07 -8.36
N ASP A 43 -9.57 4.15 -7.97
CA ASP A 43 -10.99 4.15 -7.61
C ASP A 43 -11.81 4.57 -8.82
N TYR A 44 -12.55 3.62 -9.39
CA TYR A 44 -13.48 3.87 -10.49
C TYR A 44 -14.86 4.31 -10.01
N SER A 45 -15.15 4.19 -8.71
CA SER A 45 -16.45 4.64 -8.17
C SER A 45 -16.55 6.15 -8.11
N GLN A 46 -15.40 6.85 -8.14
CA GLN A 46 -15.30 8.30 -8.16
C GLN A 46 -14.39 8.77 -9.31
N PRO A 47 -14.82 8.60 -10.56
CA PRO A 47 -14.02 9.03 -11.71
C PRO A 47 -13.91 10.56 -11.75
N TYR A 48 -12.78 11.04 -12.23
CA TYR A 48 -12.63 12.45 -12.52
C TYR A 48 -13.41 12.84 -13.77
N THR A 49 -13.83 14.11 -13.81
CA THR A 49 -14.23 14.75 -15.07
C THR A 49 -12.98 15.12 -15.87
N VAL A 50 -13.15 15.40 -17.16
CA VAL A 50 -12.01 15.77 -18.01
C VAL A 50 -11.23 16.95 -17.44
N VAL A 51 -11.91 18.00 -16.97
CA VAL A 51 -11.24 19.20 -16.40
C VAL A 51 -10.68 18.97 -15.00
N SER A 52 -11.32 18.15 -14.16
CA SER A 52 -10.87 17.92 -12.79
C SER A 52 -9.72 16.92 -12.67
N ALA A 53 -9.45 16.15 -13.73
CA ALA A 53 -8.38 15.14 -13.72
C ALA A 53 -7.00 15.78 -13.50
N PRO A 54 -6.20 15.33 -12.53
CA PRO A 54 -4.89 15.90 -12.24
C PRO A 54 -3.89 15.56 -13.35
N PHE A 55 -2.99 16.51 -13.67
CA PHE A 55 -1.90 16.27 -14.62
C PHE A 55 -0.80 15.40 -14.03
N ASP A 56 -0.18 14.61 -14.89
CA ASP A 56 0.96 13.73 -14.57
C ASP A 56 0.71 12.69 -13.48
N VAL A 57 -0.57 12.43 -13.17
CA VAL A 57 -1.00 11.40 -12.21
C VAL A 57 -1.85 10.37 -12.93
N ASP A 58 -1.63 9.09 -12.63
CA ASP A 58 -2.52 8.03 -13.12
C ASP A 58 -3.86 8.13 -12.40
N CYS A 59 -4.90 8.39 -13.15
CA CYS A 59 -6.27 8.54 -12.65
C CYS A 59 -7.27 7.92 -13.62
N CYS A 60 -8.53 7.85 -13.22
CA CYS A 60 -9.63 7.38 -14.02
C CYS A 60 -10.50 8.58 -14.43
N VAL A 61 -10.73 8.74 -15.72
CA VAL A 61 -11.66 9.75 -16.28
C VAL A 61 -12.85 9.02 -16.90
N LYS A 62 -14.07 9.45 -16.56
CA LYS A 62 -15.30 8.98 -17.22
C LYS A 62 -15.64 9.95 -18.34
N ALA A 63 -15.76 9.44 -19.57
CA ALA A 63 -16.09 10.29 -20.73
C ALA A 63 -16.78 9.48 -21.83
N THR A 64 -17.55 10.19 -22.66
CA THR A 64 -18.23 9.66 -23.85
C THR A 64 -17.31 9.71 -25.05
N VAL A 65 -17.21 8.65 -25.81
CA VAL A 65 -16.51 8.64 -27.10
C VAL A 65 -17.29 9.53 -28.09
N LEU A 66 -16.64 10.56 -28.56
CA LEU A 66 -17.23 11.51 -29.52
C LEU A 66 -16.92 11.13 -30.98
N GLN A 67 -15.65 10.77 -31.22
CA GLN A 67 -15.16 10.44 -32.55
C GLN A 67 -13.98 9.47 -32.46
N ARG A 68 -13.93 8.56 -33.42
CA ARG A 68 -12.78 7.73 -33.69
C ARG A 68 -12.18 8.08 -35.04
N ASP A 69 -10.91 8.43 -35.07
CA ASP A 69 -10.19 8.70 -36.31
C ASP A 69 -9.74 7.38 -36.97
N PRO A 70 -9.59 7.36 -38.30
CA PRO A 70 -8.95 6.24 -38.98
C PRO A 70 -7.51 6.04 -38.49
N ASP A 71 -7.10 4.78 -38.36
CA ASP A 71 -5.73 4.44 -37.96
C ASP A 71 -4.72 4.99 -38.97
N ARG A 72 -3.65 5.63 -38.48
CA ARG A 72 -2.62 6.25 -39.32
C ARG A 72 -1.25 5.65 -39.06
N ARG A 73 -0.48 5.43 -40.13
CA ARG A 73 0.96 5.13 -40.01
C ARG A 73 1.74 6.42 -39.80
N ILE A 74 2.53 6.47 -38.74
CA ILE A 74 3.41 7.63 -38.42
C ILE A 74 4.87 7.29 -38.73
N LYS A 75 5.75 8.33 -38.66
CA LYS A 75 7.20 8.15 -38.84
C LYS A 75 7.75 7.01 -37.97
N GLY A 76 8.55 6.11 -38.57
CA GLY A 76 9.07 4.91 -37.88
C GLY A 76 8.17 3.67 -37.98
N GLY A 77 7.17 3.68 -38.89
CA GLY A 77 6.34 2.49 -39.19
C GLY A 77 5.31 2.13 -38.12
N ARG A 78 5.19 2.96 -37.05
CA ARG A 78 4.21 2.73 -35.97
C ARG A 78 2.81 3.11 -36.43
N MET A 79 1.81 2.31 -36.00
CA MET A 79 0.41 2.61 -36.17
C MET A 79 -0.07 3.51 -35.02
N LEU A 80 -0.76 4.59 -35.31
CA LEU A 80 -1.42 5.45 -34.34
C LEU A 80 -2.94 5.32 -34.50
N SER A 81 -3.60 4.95 -33.42
CA SER A 81 -5.06 5.00 -33.27
C SER A 81 -5.40 6.15 -32.35
N HIS A 82 -6.30 7.00 -32.79
CA HIS A 82 -6.70 8.21 -32.06
C HIS A 82 -8.22 8.22 -31.87
N VAL A 83 -8.66 8.54 -30.66
CA VAL A 83 -10.06 8.67 -30.30
C VAL A 83 -10.23 9.99 -29.53
N LEU A 84 -11.27 10.74 -29.86
CA LEU A 84 -11.68 11.90 -29.11
C LEU A 84 -12.85 11.49 -28.20
N ALA A 85 -12.69 11.68 -26.91
CA ALA A 85 -13.73 11.54 -25.90
C ALA A 85 -13.99 12.87 -25.21
N GLY A 86 -15.08 13.00 -24.48
CA GLY A 86 -15.40 14.20 -23.75
C GLY A 86 -16.53 14.00 -22.77
N ASP A 87 -16.69 15.00 -21.90
CA ASP A 87 -17.79 15.17 -20.99
C ASP A 87 -18.28 16.63 -21.03
N ASP A 88 -19.20 17.00 -20.15
CA ASP A 88 -19.74 18.39 -20.08
C ASP A 88 -18.66 19.42 -19.70
N THR A 89 -17.49 18.99 -19.24
CA THR A 89 -16.42 19.88 -18.79
C THR A 89 -15.31 20.08 -19.82
N GLY A 90 -15.12 19.15 -20.77
CA GLY A 90 -14.06 19.29 -21.75
C GLY A 90 -13.86 18.08 -22.66
N MET A 91 -12.77 18.15 -23.46
CA MET A 91 -12.38 17.13 -24.42
C MET A 91 -11.10 16.45 -23.99
N LEU A 92 -11.01 15.13 -24.23
CA LEU A 92 -9.89 14.26 -23.90
C LEU A 92 -9.45 13.49 -25.16
N ALA A 93 -8.22 13.70 -25.58
CA ALA A 93 -7.59 12.94 -26.65
C ALA A 93 -7.03 11.62 -26.09
N LEU A 94 -7.31 10.53 -26.78
CA LEU A 94 -6.86 9.19 -26.40
C LEU A 94 -6.03 8.62 -27.55
N SER A 95 -4.82 8.15 -27.27
CA SER A 95 -3.88 7.70 -28.30
C SER A 95 -3.27 6.36 -27.97
N TRP A 96 -3.26 5.46 -28.92
CA TRP A 96 -2.58 4.15 -28.81
C TRP A 96 -1.58 4.01 -29.97
N PHE A 97 -0.37 3.57 -29.64
CA PHE A 97 0.63 3.20 -30.63
C PHE A 97 0.72 1.69 -30.75
N ASN A 98 0.67 1.19 -31.98
CA ASN A 98 0.75 -0.25 -32.31
C ASN A 98 -0.30 -1.12 -31.59
N ALA A 99 -1.46 -0.57 -31.26
CA ALA A 99 -2.54 -1.29 -30.59
C ALA A 99 -3.92 -0.91 -31.16
N PRO A 100 -4.18 -1.09 -32.47
CA PRO A 100 -5.44 -0.67 -33.09
C PRO A 100 -6.66 -1.37 -32.45
N TYR A 101 -6.51 -2.61 -32.02
CA TYR A 101 -7.57 -3.40 -31.36
C TYR A 101 -8.13 -2.73 -30.09
N ALA A 102 -7.35 -1.84 -29.45
CA ALA A 102 -7.79 -1.15 -28.24
C ALA A 102 -8.83 -0.07 -28.57
N ALA A 103 -8.64 0.64 -29.69
CA ALA A 103 -9.55 1.68 -30.17
C ALA A 103 -10.75 1.10 -30.94
N GLU A 104 -10.60 -0.09 -31.58
CA GLU A 104 -11.66 -0.72 -32.38
C GLU A 104 -12.93 -1.05 -31.60
N LYS A 105 -12.80 -1.30 -30.31
CA LYS A 105 -13.90 -1.67 -29.43
C LYS A 105 -14.69 -0.48 -28.88
N LEU A 106 -14.25 0.75 -29.20
CA LEU A 106 -14.86 1.97 -28.70
C LEU A 106 -15.92 2.46 -29.69
N GLU A 107 -17.15 2.54 -29.19
CA GLU A 107 -18.31 2.95 -29.99
C GLU A 107 -18.61 4.44 -29.72
N PRO A 108 -18.72 5.28 -30.77
CA PRO A 108 -19.17 6.66 -30.62
C PRO A 108 -20.54 6.75 -29.92
N GLY A 109 -20.68 7.73 -29.03
CA GLY A 109 -21.87 7.91 -28.21
C GLY A 109 -21.94 7.05 -26.95
N THR A 110 -20.95 6.18 -26.71
CA THR A 110 -20.91 5.32 -25.53
C THR A 110 -19.94 5.87 -24.49
N GLU A 111 -20.32 5.80 -23.21
CA GLU A 111 -19.48 6.16 -22.09
C GLU A 111 -18.54 5.01 -21.71
N TYR A 112 -17.29 5.40 -21.42
CA TYR A 112 -16.25 4.51 -20.92
C TYR A 112 -15.45 5.18 -19.81
N TYR A 113 -14.75 4.34 -19.05
CA TYR A 113 -13.76 4.74 -18.05
C TYR A 113 -12.37 4.59 -18.67
N PHE A 114 -11.64 5.69 -18.73
CA PHE A 114 -10.29 5.77 -19.28
C PHE A 114 -9.29 5.94 -18.16
N GLU A 115 -8.48 4.94 -17.96
CA GLU A 115 -7.43 4.93 -16.93
C GLU A 115 -6.08 5.22 -17.56
N GLY A 116 -5.34 6.17 -17.00
CA GLY A 116 -4.01 6.50 -17.44
C GLY A 116 -3.52 7.82 -16.87
N ARG A 117 -2.33 8.20 -17.29
CA ARG A 117 -1.74 9.49 -16.92
C ARG A 117 -2.24 10.57 -17.85
N VAL A 118 -2.90 11.54 -17.27
CA VAL A 118 -3.39 12.71 -18.03
C VAL A 118 -2.21 13.64 -18.29
N GLY A 119 -1.93 13.87 -19.57
CA GLY A 119 -0.90 14.79 -20.06
C GLY A 119 -1.50 15.86 -20.98
N GLY A 120 -0.63 16.51 -21.77
CA GLY A 120 -0.99 17.53 -22.72
C GLY A 120 -1.02 18.94 -22.13
N MET A 121 -1.89 19.79 -22.65
CA MET A 121 -2.09 21.17 -22.19
C MET A 121 -3.45 21.31 -21.52
N MET A 122 -3.66 22.38 -20.75
CA MET A 122 -4.97 22.64 -20.09
C MET A 122 -6.14 22.68 -21.08
N THR A 123 -5.90 23.16 -22.30
CA THR A 123 -6.90 23.23 -23.37
C THR A 123 -6.99 21.97 -24.23
N ARG A 124 -6.01 21.08 -24.14
CA ARG A 124 -5.95 19.83 -24.90
C ARG A 124 -5.33 18.73 -24.05
N ARG A 125 -6.18 18.11 -23.27
CA ARG A 125 -5.79 16.99 -22.40
C ARG A 125 -5.68 15.72 -23.21
N GLU A 126 -4.73 14.87 -22.87
CA GLU A 126 -4.52 13.59 -23.54
C GLU A 126 -4.13 12.49 -22.58
N ILE A 127 -4.48 11.25 -22.91
CA ILE A 127 -3.96 10.06 -22.27
C ILE A 127 -3.34 9.16 -23.34
N LEU A 128 -2.09 8.79 -23.12
CA LEU A 128 -1.37 7.84 -23.97
C LEU A 128 -1.58 6.42 -23.45
N HIS A 129 -1.98 5.51 -24.34
CA HIS A 129 -2.24 4.10 -24.02
C HIS A 129 -3.21 3.91 -22.84
N PRO A 130 -4.37 4.59 -22.81
CA PRO A 130 -5.31 4.38 -21.71
C PRO A 130 -5.79 2.94 -21.65
N LEU A 131 -5.98 2.43 -20.43
CA LEU A 131 -6.79 1.24 -20.21
C LEU A 131 -8.27 1.67 -20.24
N VAL A 132 -9.08 0.88 -20.91
CA VAL A 132 -10.50 1.19 -21.09
C VAL A 132 -11.36 0.17 -20.37
N ARG A 133 -12.36 0.65 -19.64
CA ARG A 133 -13.34 -0.20 -18.96
C ARG A 133 -14.76 0.25 -19.27
N THR A 134 -15.65 -0.72 -19.34
CA THR A 134 -17.09 -0.49 -19.44
C THR A 134 -17.70 -0.31 -18.04
N GLU A 135 -18.90 0.27 -17.96
CA GLU A 135 -19.67 0.39 -16.72
C GLU A 135 -19.84 -0.97 -16.00
N ALA A 136 -20.14 -2.04 -16.74
CA ALA A 136 -20.29 -3.37 -16.18
C ALA A 136 -18.97 -3.90 -15.53
N GLN A 137 -17.83 -3.59 -16.14
CA GLN A 137 -16.52 -3.98 -15.59
C GLN A 137 -16.17 -3.18 -14.34
N VAL A 138 -16.54 -1.92 -14.28
CA VAL A 138 -16.34 -1.05 -13.12
C VAL A 138 -17.27 -1.48 -11.97
N ALA A 139 -18.55 -1.77 -12.26
CA ALA A 139 -19.49 -2.26 -11.25
C ALA A 139 -19.04 -3.60 -10.63
N ALA A 140 -18.39 -4.46 -11.41
CA ALA A 140 -17.85 -5.73 -10.92
C ALA A 140 -16.57 -5.56 -10.08
N ALA A 141 -15.75 -4.53 -10.32
CA ALA A 141 -14.51 -4.26 -9.61
C ALA A 141 -14.25 -2.74 -9.53
N PRO A 142 -14.88 -2.03 -8.59
CA PRO A 142 -14.80 -0.57 -8.49
C PRO A 142 -13.42 -0.06 -8.02
N LEU A 143 -12.65 -0.91 -7.37
CA LEU A 143 -11.28 -0.62 -6.93
C LEU A 143 -10.29 -1.56 -7.61
N LEU A 144 -9.37 -0.99 -8.38
CA LEU A 144 -8.30 -1.75 -9.01
C LEU A 144 -7.00 -1.65 -8.21
N PRO A 145 -6.45 -2.78 -7.73
CA PRO A 145 -5.18 -2.76 -7.03
C PRO A 145 -4.02 -2.48 -7.99
N VAL A 146 -3.13 -1.56 -7.61
CA VAL A 146 -1.91 -1.21 -8.33
C VAL A 146 -0.70 -1.72 -7.57
N TYR A 147 0.05 -2.64 -8.18
CA TYR A 147 1.23 -3.25 -7.58
C TYR A 147 2.53 -2.57 -8.03
N GLY A 148 3.59 -2.76 -7.25
CA GLY A 148 4.93 -2.48 -7.73
C GLY A 148 5.26 -3.43 -8.89
N SER A 149 5.65 -2.87 -10.03
CA SER A 149 5.99 -3.64 -11.25
C SER A 149 7.49 -3.64 -11.52
N THR A 150 7.93 -4.53 -12.40
CA THR A 150 9.29 -4.60 -12.91
C THR A 150 9.26 -4.69 -14.44
N GLU A 151 10.39 -4.39 -15.06
CA GLU A 151 10.53 -4.47 -16.51
C GLU A 151 10.14 -5.86 -17.04
N GLY A 152 9.31 -5.85 -18.09
CA GLY A 152 8.83 -7.06 -18.76
C GLY A 152 7.74 -7.84 -18.04
N LEU A 153 7.21 -7.35 -16.89
CA LEU A 153 6.02 -7.90 -16.22
C LEU A 153 4.88 -6.87 -16.28
N PRO A 154 3.93 -7.00 -17.23
CA PRO A 154 2.80 -6.09 -17.34
C PRO A 154 1.95 -6.08 -16.06
N ALA A 155 1.51 -4.89 -15.62
CA ALA A 155 0.69 -4.72 -14.41
C ALA A 155 -0.60 -5.56 -14.44
N ALA A 156 -1.28 -5.59 -15.59
CA ALA A 156 -2.50 -6.40 -15.77
C ALA A 156 -2.25 -7.91 -15.55
N ARG A 157 -1.07 -8.41 -15.91
CA ARG A 157 -0.70 -9.81 -15.67
C ARG A 157 -0.47 -10.07 -14.19
N LEU A 158 0.25 -9.16 -13.50
CA LEU A 158 0.49 -9.27 -12.07
C LEU A 158 -0.84 -9.27 -11.30
N THR A 159 -1.75 -8.34 -11.61
CA THR A 159 -3.10 -8.29 -11.03
C THR A 159 -3.86 -9.59 -11.26
N ARG A 160 -3.85 -10.12 -12.48
CA ARG A 160 -4.53 -11.39 -12.79
C ARG A 160 -3.93 -12.56 -12.01
N CYS A 161 -2.60 -12.64 -11.92
CA CYS A 161 -1.93 -13.69 -11.15
C CYS A 161 -2.24 -13.57 -9.65
N ALA A 162 -2.28 -12.36 -9.10
CA ALA A 162 -2.67 -12.13 -7.71
C ALA A 162 -4.11 -12.61 -7.44
N GLN A 163 -5.05 -12.33 -8.36
CA GLN A 163 -6.42 -12.84 -8.25
C GLN A 163 -6.50 -14.37 -8.29
N LEU A 164 -5.74 -15.02 -9.17
CA LEU A 164 -5.67 -16.48 -9.22
C LEU A 164 -5.06 -17.09 -7.95
N ALA A 165 -4.08 -16.41 -7.35
CA ALA A 165 -3.45 -16.85 -6.11
C ALA A 165 -4.44 -16.84 -4.92
N LEU A 166 -5.53 -16.06 -4.97
CA LEU A 166 -6.57 -16.04 -3.92
C LEU A 166 -7.27 -17.39 -3.70
N GLU A 167 -7.19 -18.31 -4.66
CA GLU A 167 -7.67 -19.69 -4.47
C GLU A 167 -6.91 -20.40 -3.33
N TYR A 168 -5.68 -20.00 -3.05
CA TYR A 168 -4.81 -20.58 -2.02
C TYR A 168 -4.83 -19.81 -0.70
N VAL A 169 -5.57 -18.70 -0.58
CA VAL A 169 -5.52 -17.79 0.56
C VAL A 169 -5.92 -18.45 1.88
N ALA A 170 -6.79 -19.45 1.85
CA ALA A 170 -7.21 -20.20 3.03
C ALA A 170 -6.08 -21.05 3.67
N GLN A 171 -4.97 -21.26 2.95
CA GLN A 171 -3.79 -21.95 3.46
C GLN A 171 -2.82 -21.03 4.23
N LEU A 172 -3.13 -19.72 4.31
CA LEU A 172 -2.33 -18.78 5.10
C LEU A 172 -2.60 -18.98 6.59
N ASP A 173 -1.54 -19.21 7.35
CA ASP A 173 -1.63 -19.20 8.81
C ASP A 173 -1.88 -17.79 9.35
N ASP A 174 -2.75 -17.67 10.34
CA ASP A 174 -2.97 -16.41 11.06
C ASP A 174 -2.11 -16.39 12.31
N PRO A 175 -1.09 -15.51 12.39
CA PRO A 175 -0.21 -15.45 13.55
C PRO A 175 -0.83 -14.71 14.74
N LEU A 176 -1.99 -14.03 14.56
CA LEU A 176 -2.63 -13.31 15.66
C LEU A 176 -3.57 -14.21 16.44
N PRO A 177 -3.50 -14.18 17.79
CA PRO A 177 -4.45 -14.86 18.65
C PRO A 177 -5.89 -14.40 18.39
N PRO A 178 -6.90 -15.32 18.44
CA PRO A 178 -8.31 -14.98 18.22
C PRO A 178 -8.85 -13.87 19.14
N GLU A 179 -8.32 -13.79 20.36
CA GLU A 179 -8.67 -12.78 21.35
C GLU A 179 -8.32 -11.37 20.87
N LEU A 180 -7.19 -11.22 20.19
CA LEU A 180 -6.78 -9.93 19.60
C LEU A 180 -7.68 -9.55 18.42
N LEU A 181 -8.02 -10.52 17.56
CA LEU A 181 -8.94 -10.28 16.44
C LEU A 181 -10.28 -9.76 16.94
N THR A 182 -10.84 -10.40 17.97
CA THR A 182 -12.10 -10.01 18.60
C THR A 182 -12.00 -8.64 19.26
N ARG A 183 -10.97 -8.42 20.10
CA ARG A 183 -10.76 -7.18 20.85
C ARG A 183 -10.63 -5.96 19.96
N TYR A 184 -9.92 -6.07 18.85
CA TYR A 184 -9.66 -4.97 17.92
C TYR A 184 -10.56 -4.98 16.69
N ARG A 185 -11.56 -5.87 16.64
CA ARG A 185 -12.53 -6.02 15.55
C ARG A 185 -11.82 -6.14 14.19
N MET A 186 -10.86 -7.07 14.12
CA MET A 186 -10.07 -7.32 12.92
C MET A 186 -10.54 -8.59 12.21
N PRO A 187 -10.53 -8.60 10.86
CA PRO A 187 -10.81 -9.83 10.11
C PRO A 187 -9.67 -10.84 10.27
N PRO A 188 -9.95 -12.15 10.07
CA PRO A 188 -8.90 -13.16 9.90
C PRO A 188 -7.94 -12.81 8.76
N LYS A 189 -6.72 -13.35 8.81
CA LYS A 189 -5.68 -13.06 7.81
C LYS A 189 -6.11 -13.38 6.38
N ALA A 190 -6.73 -14.54 6.17
CA ALA A 190 -7.21 -14.96 4.85
C ALA A 190 -8.20 -13.94 4.25
N ASP A 191 -9.12 -13.42 5.07
CA ASP A 191 -10.10 -12.42 4.64
C ASP A 191 -9.45 -11.07 4.38
N ALA A 192 -8.50 -10.65 5.23
CA ALA A 192 -7.73 -9.43 5.02
C ALA A 192 -6.89 -9.49 3.73
N VAL A 193 -6.23 -10.63 3.47
CA VAL A 193 -5.46 -10.82 2.23
C VAL A 193 -6.38 -10.86 1.01
N ARG A 194 -7.56 -11.46 1.11
CA ARG A 194 -8.56 -11.40 0.03
C ARG A 194 -9.00 -9.96 -0.24
N ALA A 195 -9.35 -9.22 0.82
CA ALA A 195 -9.83 -7.85 0.70
C ALA A 195 -8.75 -6.87 0.23
N ILE A 196 -7.47 -7.07 0.56
CA ILE A 196 -6.39 -6.20 0.07
C ILE A 196 -6.14 -6.39 -1.45
N HIS A 197 -6.36 -7.58 -2.00
CA HIS A 197 -6.18 -7.89 -3.43
C HIS A 197 -7.44 -7.68 -4.27
N ALA A 198 -8.62 -7.83 -3.68
CA ALA A 198 -9.92 -7.71 -4.34
C ALA A 198 -10.93 -7.05 -3.39
N PRO A 199 -10.75 -5.77 -3.05
CA PRO A 199 -11.64 -5.08 -2.13
C PRO A 199 -13.00 -4.80 -2.79
N ARG A 200 -14.05 -4.87 -2.01
CA ARG A 200 -15.42 -4.52 -2.44
C ARG A 200 -15.61 -3.00 -2.53
N ASP A 201 -14.96 -2.28 -1.61
CA ASP A 201 -14.99 -0.83 -1.52
C ASP A 201 -13.75 -0.29 -0.78
N ALA A 202 -13.64 1.03 -0.66
CA ALA A 202 -12.52 1.69 0.02
C ALA A 202 -12.45 1.35 1.53
N ALA A 203 -13.58 1.12 2.18
CA ALA A 203 -13.62 0.77 3.60
C ALA A 203 -13.09 -0.65 3.83
N ASP A 204 -13.43 -1.59 2.94
CA ASP A 204 -12.93 -2.96 2.96
C ASP A 204 -11.40 -2.99 2.77
N ALA A 205 -10.88 -2.24 1.79
CA ALA A 205 -9.43 -2.08 1.57
C ALA A 205 -8.72 -1.47 2.80
N ALA A 206 -9.31 -0.46 3.43
CA ALA A 206 -8.76 0.20 4.60
C ALA A 206 -8.73 -0.73 5.83
N ALA A 207 -9.79 -1.50 6.05
CA ALA A 207 -9.87 -2.49 7.13
C ALA A 207 -8.83 -3.60 6.94
N ALA A 208 -8.70 -4.13 5.72
CA ALA A 208 -7.68 -5.11 5.37
C ALA A 208 -6.27 -4.57 5.62
N ARG A 209 -5.96 -3.36 5.13
CA ARG A 209 -4.66 -2.72 5.33
C ARG A 209 -4.34 -2.52 6.81
N ARG A 210 -5.31 -2.03 7.59
CA ARG A 210 -5.16 -1.88 9.05
C ARG A 210 -4.80 -3.19 9.72
N ARG A 211 -5.46 -4.29 9.35
CA ARG A 211 -5.21 -5.63 9.89
C ARG A 211 -3.78 -6.10 9.58
N LEU A 212 -3.33 -5.92 8.34
CA LEU A 212 -2.00 -6.36 7.90
C LEU A 212 -0.88 -5.52 8.53
N ILE A 213 -1.06 -4.21 8.65
CA ILE A 213 -0.13 -3.33 9.37
C ILE A 213 -0.04 -3.72 10.85
N PHE A 214 -1.18 -3.99 11.49
CA PHE A 214 -1.19 -4.41 12.89
C PHE A 214 -0.40 -5.71 13.10
N GLU A 215 -0.60 -6.70 12.21
CA GLU A 215 0.14 -7.98 12.27
C GLU A 215 1.65 -7.75 12.18
N GLU A 216 2.10 -6.98 11.20
CA GLU A 216 3.53 -6.71 11.00
C GLU A 216 4.16 -6.04 12.23
N LEU A 217 3.50 -5.00 12.75
CA LEU A 217 3.97 -4.29 13.93
C LEU A 217 3.90 -5.16 15.21
N TYR A 218 2.86 -6.00 15.34
CA TYR A 218 2.71 -6.92 16.46
C TYR A 218 3.86 -7.95 16.49
N ILE A 219 4.15 -8.58 15.36
CA ILE A 219 5.24 -9.56 15.25
C ILE A 219 6.58 -8.90 15.54
N LEU A 220 6.83 -7.70 15.00
CA LEU A 220 8.03 -6.94 15.26
C LEU A 220 8.18 -6.62 16.76
N GLN A 221 7.14 -6.11 17.39
CA GLN A 221 7.15 -5.78 18.83
C GLN A 221 7.33 -7.01 19.69
N LEU A 222 6.68 -8.12 19.35
CA LEU A 222 6.85 -9.40 20.04
C LEU A 222 8.31 -9.88 19.94
N GLY A 223 8.92 -9.80 18.76
CA GLY A 223 10.32 -10.14 18.55
C GLY A 223 11.26 -9.29 19.42
N ILE A 224 11.06 -7.96 19.43
CA ILE A 224 11.84 -7.05 20.28
C ILE A 224 11.64 -7.37 21.77
N PHE A 225 10.42 -7.66 22.18
CA PHE A 225 10.10 -8.01 23.57
C PHE A 225 10.80 -9.31 24.00
N LEU A 226 10.77 -10.34 23.16
CA LEU A 226 11.46 -11.61 23.42
C LEU A 226 12.98 -11.41 23.49
N MET A 227 13.57 -10.65 22.59
CA MET A 227 15.00 -10.34 22.63
C MET A 227 15.40 -9.60 23.90
N ARG A 228 14.61 -8.64 24.34
CA ARG A 228 14.82 -7.92 25.60
C ARG A 228 14.69 -8.83 26.82
N GLY A 229 13.72 -9.75 26.81
CA GLY A 229 13.51 -10.71 27.88
C GLY A 229 14.71 -11.67 28.08
N HIS A 230 15.30 -12.13 26.98
CA HIS A 230 16.48 -13.02 27.05
C HIS A 230 17.78 -12.30 27.44
N GLY A 231 17.87 -10.98 27.21
CA GLY A 231 19.06 -10.17 27.53
C GLY A 231 19.09 -9.57 28.94
N ARG A 232 17.99 -9.64 29.69
CA ARG A 232 17.90 -9.10 31.05
C ARG A 232 18.54 -10.07 32.07
N LYS A 233 19.88 -10.15 32.06
CA LYS A 233 20.60 -10.71 33.19
C LYS A 233 20.44 -9.75 34.39
N ILE A 234 20.06 -10.28 35.55
CA ILE A 234 20.13 -9.57 36.82
C ILE A 234 21.63 -9.35 37.10
N THR A 235 22.17 -8.21 36.68
CA THR A 235 23.61 -7.93 36.76
C THR A 235 23.94 -6.67 37.53
N GLY A 236 22.93 -5.92 37.98
CA GLY A 236 23.12 -4.64 38.65
C GLY A 236 22.90 -4.76 40.15
N ALA A 237 23.79 -4.18 40.93
CA ALA A 237 23.44 -3.80 42.31
C ALA A 237 22.42 -2.64 42.20
N PRO A 238 21.21 -2.78 42.77
CA PRO A 238 20.25 -1.66 42.77
C PRO A 238 20.85 -0.45 43.47
N MET A 239 20.65 0.72 42.90
CA MET A 239 21.02 1.97 43.51
C MET A 239 20.13 2.23 44.72
N ARG A 240 20.65 2.96 45.70
CA ARG A 240 19.84 3.45 46.83
C ARG A 240 18.87 4.53 46.35
N GLU A 241 17.68 4.49 46.87
CA GLU A 241 16.69 5.55 46.61
C GLU A 241 17.28 6.91 47.07
N LEU A 242 17.25 7.88 46.20
CA LEU A 242 17.80 9.21 46.42
C LEU A 242 16.63 10.20 46.54
N ASP A 243 16.64 10.98 47.61
CA ASP A 243 15.73 12.14 47.73
C ASP A 243 16.20 13.25 46.77
N LEU A 244 15.44 13.51 45.73
CA LEU A 244 15.71 14.55 44.74
C LEU A 244 15.29 15.96 45.23
N ALA A 245 14.62 16.10 46.36
CA ALA A 245 14.11 17.38 46.83
C ALA A 245 15.22 18.41 47.10
N PRO A 246 16.40 18.05 47.68
CA PRO A 246 17.51 19.00 47.83
C PRO A 246 18.06 19.49 46.48
N PHE A 247 18.16 18.58 45.49
CA PHE A 247 18.61 18.92 44.15
C PHE A 247 17.63 19.90 43.47
N TRP A 248 16.35 19.62 43.53
CA TRP A 248 15.35 20.51 42.93
C TRP A 248 15.33 21.91 43.57
N ARG A 249 15.60 21.99 44.86
CA ARG A 249 15.67 23.28 45.57
C ARG A 249 16.92 24.08 45.23
N SER A 250 17.99 23.46 44.77
CA SER A 250 19.25 24.15 44.41
C SER A 250 19.19 24.81 43.02
N LEU A 251 18.17 24.48 42.22
CA LEU A 251 18.03 25.04 40.88
C LEU A 251 17.56 26.52 40.94
N PRO A 252 18.05 27.38 40.03
CA PRO A 252 17.62 28.79 39.96
C PRO A 252 16.20 28.93 39.34
N TYR A 253 15.57 27.85 38.94
CA TYR A 253 14.24 27.82 38.34
C TYR A 253 13.48 26.57 38.78
N ALA A 254 12.14 26.60 38.69
CA ALA A 254 11.32 25.44 38.98
C ALA A 254 11.34 24.46 37.82
N PRO A 255 11.64 23.16 38.03
CA PRO A 255 11.55 22.14 37.00
C PRO A 255 10.09 21.94 36.55
N THR A 256 9.91 21.62 35.28
CA THR A 256 8.59 21.32 34.73
C THR A 256 8.05 19.99 35.28
N GLY A 257 6.73 19.81 35.26
CA GLY A 257 6.11 18.55 35.68
C GLY A 257 6.60 17.33 34.88
N ALA A 258 6.96 17.53 33.60
CA ALA A 258 7.53 16.46 32.76
C ALA A 258 8.94 16.07 33.21
N GLN A 259 9.80 17.08 33.54
CA GLN A 259 11.15 16.82 34.04
C GLN A 259 11.12 16.10 35.40
N ARG A 260 10.21 16.47 36.30
CA ARG A 260 10.05 15.76 37.60
C ARG A 260 9.63 14.32 37.39
N ARG A 261 8.58 14.07 36.62
CA ARG A 261 8.12 12.67 36.33
C ARG A 261 9.22 11.84 35.70
N SER A 262 9.93 12.37 34.70
CA SER A 262 11.01 11.63 34.05
C SER A 262 12.14 11.26 34.99
N ALA A 263 12.54 12.18 35.88
CA ALA A 263 13.56 11.94 36.89
C ALA A 263 13.10 10.91 37.94
N GLU A 264 11.85 10.98 38.42
CA GLU A 264 11.25 9.99 39.32
C GLU A 264 11.22 8.58 38.70
N GLU A 265 10.81 8.49 37.44
CA GLU A 265 10.80 7.21 36.70
C GLU A 265 12.21 6.63 36.51
N ILE A 266 13.19 7.48 36.20
CA ILE A 266 14.61 7.07 36.08
C ILE A 266 15.13 6.57 37.42
N CYS A 267 14.92 7.32 38.52
CA CYS A 267 15.34 6.92 39.87
C CYS A 267 14.67 5.60 40.28
N HIS A 268 13.40 5.42 40.01
CA HIS A 268 12.69 4.17 40.28
C HIS A 268 13.33 2.97 39.53
N ASP A 269 13.64 3.13 38.24
CA ASP A 269 14.27 2.06 37.46
C ASP A 269 15.71 1.75 37.92
N LEU A 270 16.48 2.77 38.34
CA LEU A 270 17.83 2.58 38.86
C LEU A 270 17.84 1.84 40.21
N CYS A 271 16.78 1.97 41.01
CA CYS A 271 16.60 1.20 42.24
C CYS A 271 16.15 -0.24 41.99
N GLY A 272 15.83 -0.60 40.76
CA GLY A 272 15.43 -1.96 40.35
C GLY A 272 16.60 -2.93 40.25
N GLN A 273 16.28 -4.23 40.22
CA GLN A 273 17.29 -5.29 40.05
C GLN A 273 17.77 -5.49 38.60
N THR A 274 17.10 -4.86 37.66
CA THR A 274 17.44 -4.96 36.22
C THR A 274 18.06 -3.64 35.75
N PRO A 275 19.14 -3.68 34.93
CA PRO A 275 19.73 -2.45 34.39
C PRO A 275 18.68 -1.61 33.65
N MET A 276 18.67 -0.33 33.96
CA MET A 276 17.79 0.63 33.26
C MET A 276 18.21 0.76 31.79
N ASN A 277 17.21 0.77 30.89
CA ASN A 277 17.40 1.07 29.48
C ASN A 277 16.23 1.96 29.02
N ARG A 278 16.43 3.29 29.11
CA ARG A 278 15.44 4.32 28.74
C ARG A 278 16.00 5.27 27.70
N LEU A 279 15.13 5.72 26.81
CA LEU A 279 15.40 6.83 25.89
C LEU A 279 14.70 8.08 26.44
N LEU A 280 15.50 9.09 26.83
CA LEU A 280 14.96 10.40 27.17
C LEU A 280 14.83 11.27 25.92
N GLN A 281 13.58 11.55 25.51
CA GLN A 281 13.26 12.33 24.32
C GLN A 281 12.60 13.66 24.70
N GLY A 282 12.93 14.72 23.97
CA GLY A 282 12.33 16.04 24.11
C GLY A 282 12.94 17.01 23.11
N ASP A 283 12.31 18.16 22.92
CA ASP A 283 12.77 19.21 22.00
C ASP A 283 14.13 19.83 22.42
N VAL A 284 14.77 20.52 21.47
CA VAL A 284 15.99 21.29 21.78
C VAL A 284 15.64 22.36 22.81
N GLY A 285 16.45 22.45 23.90
CA GLY A 285 16.19 23.38 24.98
C GLY A 285 15.19 22.90 26.05
N SER A 286 14.60 21.72 25.93
CA SER A 286 13.66 21.17 26.95
C SER A 286 14.30 20.74 28.26
N GLY A 287 15.62 20.91 28.44
CA GLY A 287 16.33 20.59 29.65
C GLY A 287 16.57 19.10 29.89
N LYS A 288 16.72 18.30 28.81
CA LYS A 288 17.04 16.86 28.92
C LYS A 288 18.27 16.55 29.75
N THR A 289 19.32 17.38 29.62
CA THR A 289 20.57 17.23 30.38
C THR A 289 20.38 17.43 31.89
N LEU A 290 19.34 18.15 32.32
CA LEU A 290 19.00 18.31 33.71
C LEU A 290 18.45 17.02 34.32
N VAL A 291 17.80 16.20 33.53
CA VAL A 291 17.12 14.97 33.96
C VAL A 291 18.04 13.76 33.80
N ALA A 292 18.99 13.79 32.83
CA ALA A 292 19.98 12.73 32.58
C ALA A 292 21.18 12.86 33.50
#